data_d84d6b886caef6f89b50087ed6d2c497
#
_entry.id   d84d6b886caef6f89b50087ed6d2c497
#
_cell.length_a   1.000
_cell.length_b   1.000
_cell.length_c   1.000
_cell.angle_alpha   90.00
_cell.angle_beta   90.00
_cell.angle_gamma   90.00
#
_symmetry.space_group_name_H-M   'P 1'
#
loop_
_entity.id
_entity.type
_entity.pdbx_description
1 polymer ?
#
loop_
_entity_poly.entity_id
_entity_poly.type
_entity_poly.pdbx_seq_one_letter_code
_entity_poly.pdbx_strand_id
1 'polypeptide(L)'
;MLFRSLDDGEVAFGSTEYIVLAPKNDTPPEMLYCLARYPAFVDYAVKNMNGSSGRQRVSAETVGQYRLPLFDKHSLVLFKEVVSPMFLKMRYNSLENMRLAELRDALLPKLMSGEIDVSAVQL
;
A
#
# COMPACT_ATOMS: atom_id res chain seq x y z
N MET A 1 1.94 6.76 2.32
CA MET A 1 1.53 5.89 1.20
C MET A 1 0.34 5.06 1.66
N LEU A 2 -0.86 5.37 1.17
CA LEU A 2 -2.06 4.58 1.45
C LEU A 2 -1.99 3.31 0.57
N PHE A 3 -1.92 2.15 1.21
CA PHE A 3 -2.10 0.89 0.53
C PHE A 3 -3.61 0.71 0.28
N ARG A 4 -4.03 0.99 -0.93
CA ARG A 4 -5.38 0.65 -1.39
C ARG A 4 -5.23 -0.53 -2.33
N SER A 5 -5.69 -1.70 -1.94
CA SER A 5 -5.85 -2.79 -2.89
C SER A 5 -7.02 -2.43 -3.82
N LEU A 6 -6.79 -2.52 -5.11
CA LEU A 6 -7.84 -2.38 -6.12
C LEU A 6 -8.78 -3.59 -6.07
N ASP A 7 -10.05 -3.36 -6.32
CA ASP A 7 -11.01 -4.42 -6.56
C ASP A 7 -10.83 -4.99 -7.98
N ASP A 8 -11.37 -6.18 -8.23
CA ASP A 8 -11.29 -6.81 -9.55
C ASP A 8 -11.94 -5.90 -10.59
N GLY A 9 -11.17 -5.54 -11.62
CA GLY A 9 -11.59 -4.63 -12.67
C GLY A 9 -11.44 -3.14 -12.34
N GLU A 10 -11.04 -2.77 -11.16
CA GLU A 10 -10.75 -1.37 -10.81
C GLU A 10 -9.43 -0.92 -11.43
N VAL A 11 -9.44 0.25 -12.09
CA VAL A 11 -8.26 0.86 -12.71
C VAL A 11 -7.79 2.02 -11.86
N ALA A 12 -6.50 2.01 -11.49
CA ALA A 12 -5.87 3.13 -10.83
C ALA A 12 -5.00 3.92 -11.82
N PHE A 13 -5.05 5.22 -11.69
CA PHE A 13 -4.17 6.13 -12.42
C PHE A 13 -3.04 6.61 -11.50
N GLY A 14 -1.85 6.70 -12.06
CA GLY A 14 -0.67 7.19 -11.36
C GLY A 14 0.13 8.16 -12.23
N SER A 15 1.16 8.76 -11.65
CA SER A 15 2.12 9.56 -12.41
C SER A 15 2.89 8.69 -13.40
N THR A 16 3.26 9.27 -14.56
CA THR A 16 4.19 8.65 -15.53
C THR A 16 5.57 8.38 -14.94
N GLU A 17 5.86 8.95 -13.78
CA GLU A 17 7.10 8.78 -13.04
C GLU A 17 7.10 7.53 -12.13
N TYR A 18 5.98 6.84 -12.01
CA TYR A 18 5.90 5.65 -11.17
C TYR A 18 6.49 4.44 -11.87
N ILE A 19 7.28 3.69 -11.12
CA ILE A 19 7.75 2.37 -11.52
C ILE A 19 6.77 1.34 -10.96
N VAL A 20 6.13 0.60 -11.85
CA VAL A 20 5.18 -0.46 -11.48
C VAL A 20 5.95 -1.77 -11.31
N LEU A 21 5.84 -2.36 -10.12
CA LEU A 21 6.35 -3.70 -9.84
C LEU A 21 5.20 -4.70 -9.96
N ALA A 22 5.35 -5.67 -10.86
CA ALA A 22 4.37 -6.74 -11.04
C ALA A 22 4.98 -8.10 -10.65
N PRO A 23 4.22 -8.95 -9.93
CA PRO A 23 4.70 -10.28 -9.59
C PRO A 23 4.86 -11.13 -10.85
N LYS A 24 5.86 -12.01 -10.82
CA LYS A 24 6.07 -13.04 -11.85
C LYS A 24 6.08 -14.41 -11.20
N ASN A 25 5.64 -15.41 -11.96
CA ASN A 25 5.55 -16.79 -11.49
C ASN A 25 4.74 -16.91 -10.19
N ASP A 26 5.24 -17.69 -9.23
CA ASP A 26 4.59 -17.93 -7.94
C ASP A 26 4.89 -16.86 -6.87
N THR A 27 5.49 -15.71 -7.25
CA THR A 27 5.84 -14.65 -6.30
C THR A 27 4.59 -13.96 -5.75
N PRO A 28 4.35 -13.97 -4.43
CA PRO A 28 3.21 -13.28 -3.85
C PRO A 28 3.31 -11.76 -4.05
N PRO A 29 2.21 -11.06 -4.40
CA PRO A 29 2.20 -9.59 -4.55
C PRO A 29 2.68 -8.86 -3.30
N GLU A 30 2.36 -9.38 -2.13
CA GLU A 30 2.76 -8.81 -0.83
C GLU A 30 4.28 -8.76 -0.66
N MET A 31 4.99 -9.69 -1.29
CA MET A 31 6.46 -9.71 -1.28
C MET A 31 7.05 -8.50 -2.00
N LEU A 32 6.44 -8.06 -3.11
CA LEU A 32 6.87 -6.85 -3.83
C LEU A 32 6.63 -5.60 -2.99
N TYR A 33 5.53 -5.55 -2.25
CA TYR A 33 5.27 -4.46 -1.31
C TYR A 33 6.35 -4.41 -0.21
N CYS A 34 6.66 -5.57 0.39
CA CYS A 34 7.71 -5.67 1.40
C CYS A 34 9.08 -5.27 0.83
N LEU A 35 9.40 -5.71 -0.40
CA LEU A 35 10.61 -5.34 -1.10
C LEU A 35 10.71 -3.82 -1.31
N ALA A 36 9.65 -3.19 -1.80
CA ALA A 36 9.62 -1.75 -2.06
C ALA A 36 9.84 -0.90 -0.78
N ARG A 37 9.67 -1.50 0.41
CA ARG A 37 9.90 -0.88 1.72
C ARG A 37 11.16 -1.40 2.41
N TYR A 38 11.84 -2.36 1.83
CA TYR A 38 13.05 -2.93 2.40
C TYR A 38 14.19 -1.91 2.34
N PRO A 39 14.82 -1.56 3.47
CA PRO A 39 15.80 -0.47 3.52
C PRO A 39 16.93 -0.63 2.51
N ALA A 40 17.50 -1.83 2.37
CA ALA A 40 18.59 -2.06 1.44
C ALA A 40 18.18 -1.89 -0.04
N PHE A 41 16.91 -2.20 -0.40
CA PHE A 41 16.38 -1.95 -1.74
C PHE A 41 16.19 -0.45 -1.98
N VAL A 42 15.65 0.27 -0.98
CA VAL A 42 15.46 1.72 -1.06
C VAL A 42 16.83 2.41 -1.17
N ASP A 43 17.80 2.04 -0.36
CA ASP A 43 19.17 2.57 -0.40
C ASP A 43 19.84 2.31 -1.76
N TYR A 44 19.64 1.12 -2.34
CA TYR A 44 20.11 0.80 -3.67
C TYR A 44 19.48 1.72 -4.71
N ALA A 45 18.16 1.90 -4.66
CA ALA A 45 17.44 2.77 -5.59
C ALA A 45 17.94 4.23 -5.47
N VAL A 46 18.09 4.75 -4.25
CA VAL A 46 18.57 6.11 -3.99
C VAL A 46 20.01 6.31 -4.50
N LYS A 47 20.90 5.37 -4.24
CA LYS A 47 22.30 5.44 -4.70
C LYS A 47 22.45 5.40 -6.23
N ASN A 48 21.46 4.87 -6.93
CA ASN A 48 21.45 4.76 -8.38
C ASN A 48 20.50 5.78 -9.05
N MET A 49 20.08 6.80 -8.32
CA MET A 49 19.34 7.92 -8.93
C MET A 49 20.25 8.74 -9.82
N ASN A 50 19.71 9.12 -10.99
CA ASN A 50 20.36 9.97 -11.96
C ASN A 50 19.51 11.22 -12.23
N GLY A 51 20.15 12.30 -12.65
CA GLY A 51 19.49 13.55 -12.99
C GLY A 51 20.09 14.78 -12.30
N SER A 52 19.65 15.95 -12.72
CA SER A 52 20.06 17.23 -12.12
C SER A 52 19.43 17.42 -10.73
N SER A 53 20.02 18.30 -9.91
CA SER A 53 19.48 18.67 -8.60
C SER A 53 17.98 18.99 -8.67
N GLY A 54 17.19 18.37 -7.81
CA GLY A 54 15.73 18.51 -7.75
C GLY A 54 14.91 17.64 -8.72
N ARG A 55 15.58 16.89 -9.64
CA ARG A 55 14.92 15.97 -10.59
C ARG A 55 15.60 14.61 -10.68
N GLN A 56 16.15 14.15 -9.58
CA GLN A 56 16.79 12.84 -9.52
C GLN A 56 15.75 11.72 -9.55
N ARG A 57 16.01 10.69 -10.37
CA ARG A 57 15.14 9.54 -10.55
C ARG A 57 15.95 8.27 -10.71
N VAL A 58 15.41 7.17 -10.22
CA VAL A 58 15.89 5.83 -10.57
C VAL A 58 15.11 5.31 -11.77
N SER A 59 15.76 4.64 -12.71
CA SER A 59 15.08 4.01 -13.85
C SER A 59 14.48 2.66 -13.46
N ALA A 60 13.42 2.24 -14.18
CA ALA A 60 12.85 0.90 -14.04
C ALA A 60 13.88 -0.20 -14.33
N GLU A 61 14.77 0.03 -15.31
CA GLU A 61 15.86 -0.88 -15.63
C GLU A 61 16.81 -1.06 -14.46
N THR A 62 17.24 0.02 -13.83
CA THR A 62 18.09 -0.01 -12.63
C THR A 62 17.42 -0.77 -11.48
N VAL A 63 16.13 -0.51 -11.23
CA VAL A 63 15.36 -1.23 -10.23
C VAL A 63 15.29 -2.73 -10.53
N GLY A 64 15.12 -3.10 -11.80
CA GLY A 64 15.09 -4.49 -12.25
C GLY A 64 16.42 -5.24 -12.12
N GLN A 65 17.54 -4.52 -11.98
CA GLN A 65 18.86 -5.11 -11.76
C GLN A 65 19.16 -5.44 -10.28
N TYR A 66 18.29 -5.03 -9.36
CA TYR A 66 18.48 -5.39 -7.97
C TYR A 66 18.39 -6.89 -7.76
N ARG A 67 19.45 -7.46 -7.21
CA ARG A 67 19.56 -8.91 -7.00
C ARG A 67 18.92 -9.32 -5.69
N LEU A 68 17.89 -10.15 -5.80
CA LEU A 68 17.28 -10.83 -4.66
C LEU A 68 17.81 -12.26 -4.55
N PRO A 69 17.92 -12.82 -3.35
CA PRO A 69 18.13 -14.26 -3.21
C PRO A 69 16.96 -15.01 -3.85
N LEU A 70 17.29 -16.15 -4.46
CA LEU A 70 16.24 -17.05 -4.95
C LEU A 70 15.57 -17.72 -3.75
N PHE A 71 14.26 -17.55 -3.66
CA PHE A 71 13.45 -18.25 -2.67
C PHE A 71 12.91 -19.53 -3.28
N ASP A 72 13.01 -20.62 -2.53
CA ASP A 72 12.37 -21.87 -2.93
C ASP A 72 10.84 -21.77 -2.82
N LYS A 73 10.15 -22.67 -3.51
CA LYS A 73 8.68 -22.67 -3.56
C LYS A 73 8.03 -22.82 -2.18
N HIS A 74 8.64 -23.62 -1.31
CA HIS A 74 8.13 -23.84 0.05
C HIS A 74 8.17 -22.56 0.88
N SER A 75 9.29 -21.82 0.84
CA SER A 75 9.43 -20.51 1.51
C SER A 75 8.42 -19.48 0.99
N LEU A 76 8.13 -19.46 -0.32
CA LEU A 76 7.11 -18.56 -0.89
C LEU A 76 5.70 -18.91 -0.42
N VAL A 77 5.38 -20.21 -0.31
CA VAL A 77 4.07 -20.66 0.22
C VAL A 77 3.92 -20.25 1.68
N LEU A 78 4.92 -20.55 2.53
CA LEU A 78 4.89 -20.16 3.94
C LEU A 78 4.78 -18.63 4.12
N PHE A 79 5.53 -17.86 3.34
CA PHE A 79 5.41 -16.40 3.35
C PHE A 79 3.98 -15.97 3.04
N LYS A 80 3.37 -16.51 1.98
CA LYS A 80 2.00 -16.20 1.58
C LYS A 80 0.99 -16.53 2.68
N GLU A 81 1.09 -17.74 3.27
CA GLU A 81 0.19 -18.19 4.34
C GLU A 81 0.21 -17.25 5.56
N VAL A 82 1.38 -16.73 5.92
CA VAL A 82 1.52 -15.82 7.06
C VAL A 82 1.15 -14.37 6.70
N VAL A 83 1.58 -13.89 5.55
CA VAL A 83 1.54 -12.46 5.22
C VAL A 83 0.22 -12.06 4.55
N SER A 84 -0.37 -12.90 3.68
CA SER A 84 -1.61 -12.53 3.00
C SER A 84 -2.79 -12.24 3.95
N PRO A 85 -3.00 -12.99 5.05
CA PRO A 85 -4.03 -12.63 6.04
C PRO A 85 -3.79 -11.26 6.70
N MET A 86 -2.52 -10.87 6.92
CA MET A 86 -2.17 -9.56 7.48
C MET A 86 -2.55 -8.43 6.51
N PHE A 87 -2.25 -8.59 5.22
CA PHE A 87 -2.64 -7.62 4.18
C PHE A 87 -4.15 -7.54 4.01
N LEU A 88 -4.83 -8.67 4.08
CA LEU A 88 -6.29 -8.70 4.06
C LEU A 88 -6.87 -7.92 5.26
N LYS A 89 -6.32 -8.10 6.46
CA LYS A 89 -6.73 -7.34 7.64
C LYS A 89 -6.45 -5.84 7.48
N MET A 90 -5.31 -5.46 6.93
CA MET A 90 -4.99 -4.07 6.61
C MET A 90 -6.02 -3.46 5.65
N ARG A 91 -6.44 -4.21 4.64
CA ARG A 91 -7.48 -3.78 3.70
C ARG A 91 -8.82 -3.55 4.41
N TYR A 92 -9.28 -4.51 5.21
CA TYR A 92 -10.52 -4.37 5.97
C TYR A 92 -10.48 -3.17 6.90
N ASN A 93 -9.39 -2.98 7.64
CA ASN A 93 -9.23 -1.82 8.51
C ASN A 93 -9.25 -0.50 7.72
N SER A 94 -8.66 -0.47 6.52
CA SER A 94 -8.68 0.72 5.66
C SER A 94 -10.10 1.06 5.18
N LEU A 95 -10.86 0.06 4.76
CA LEU A 95 -12.26 0.23 4.34
C LEU A 95 -13.14 0.68 5.51
N GLU A 96 -12.94 0.10 6.69
CA GLU A 96 -13.65 0.50 7.91
C GLU A 96 -13.34 1.95 8.29
N ASN A 97 -12.08 2.36 8.25
CA ASN A 97 -11.69 3.73 8.50
C ASN A 97 -12.34 4.73 7.52
N MET A 98 -12.49 4.33 6.24
CA MET A 98 -13.21 5.17 5.26
C MET A 98 -14.67 5.32 5.66
N ARG A 99 -15.37 4.22 5.99
CA ARG A 99 -16.77 4.24 6.43
C ARG A 99 -16.97 5.07 7.70
N LEU A 100 -16.08 4.91 8.68
CA LEU A 100 -16.12 5.70 9.92
C LEU A 100 -15.89 7.18 9.66
N ALA A 101 -15.00 7.53 8.72
CA ALA A 101 -14.79 8.92 8.32
C ALA A 101 -16.05 9.51 7.64
N GLU A 102 -16.68 8.78 6.73
CA GLU A 102 -17.94 9.18 6.08
C GLU A 102 -19.06 9.38 7.13
N LEU A 103 -19.19 8.45 8.07
CA LEU A 103 -20.18 8.53 9.14
C LEU A 103 -19.93 9.74 10.05
N ARG A 104 -18.69 9.95 10.48
CA ARG A 104 -18.30 11.14 11.24
C ARG A 104 -18.67 12.42 10.51
N ASP A 105 -18.31 12.53 9.23
CA ASP A 105 -18.52 13.73 8.44
C ASP A 105 -20.01 13.99 8.16
N ALA A 106 -20.83 12.95 8.12
CA ALA A 106 -22.28 13.05 8.01
C ALA A 106 -22.96 13.45 9.34
N LEU A 107 -22.46 12.96 10.47
CA LEU A 107 -23.07 13.18 11.78
C LEU A 107 -22.61 14.49 12.43
N LEU A 108 -21.35 14.88 12.26
CA LEU A 108 -20.77 16.03 12.94
C LEU A 108 -21.56 17.33 12.71
N PRO A 109 -21.97 17.71 11.50
CA PRO A 109 -22.79 18.90 11.28
C PRO A 109 -24.14 18.84 11.99
N LYS A 110 -24.79 17.68 12.04
CA LYS A 110 -26.08 17.45 12.67
C LYS A 110 -26.01 17.53 14.19
N LEU A 111 -24.92 17.05 14.76
CA LEU A 111 -24.65 17.20 16.20
C LEU A 111 -24.36 18.66 16.54
N MET A 112 -23.60 19.37 15.74
CA MET A 112 -23.25 20.77 15.98
C MET A 112 -24.45 21.70 15.79
N SER A 113 -25.40 21.38 14.92
CA SER A 113 -26.64 22.15 14.72
C SER A 113 -27.72 21.86 15.74
N GLY A 114 -27.55 20.82 16.57
CA GLY A 114 -28.58 20.36 17.50
C GLY A 114 -29.72 19.56 16.84
N GLU A 115 -29.58 19.18 15.57
CA GLU A 115 -30.53 18.31 14.86
C GLU A 115 -30.60 16.92 15.53
N ILE A 116 -29.44 16.44 16.01
CA ILE A 116 -29.34 15.20 16.78
C ILE A 116 -29.09 15.56 18.25
N ASP A 117 -30.07 15.25 19.11
CA ASP A 117 -29.93 15.41 20.56
C ASP A 117 -29.25 14.18 21.16
N VAL A 118 -28.13 14.39 21.84
CA VAL A 118 -27.34 13.34 22.52
C VAL A 118 -27.43 13.44 24.04
N SER A 119 -28.27 14.32 24.59
CA SER A 119 -28.38 14.54 26.04
C SER A 119 -28.81 13.29 26.83
N ALA A 120 -29.45 12.33 26.17
CA ALA A 120 -29.87 11.05 26.75
C ALA A 120 -28.85 9.91 26.61
N VAL A 121 -27.71 10.13 25.92
CA VAL A 121 -26.69 9.09 25.74
C VAL A 121 -25.84 9.00 27.00
N GLN A 122 -25.91 7.87 27.68
CA GLN A 122 -25.00 7.55 28.78
C GLN A 122 -23.70 6.96 28.19
N LEU A 123 -22.57 7.55 28.55
CA LEU A 123 -21.22 7.08 28.19
C LEU A 123 -20.70 6.11 29.26
#